data_2ed1215259f1989da699891242640598
#
_entry.id   2ed1215259f1989da699891242640598
#
_cell.length_a   1.000
_cell.length_b   1.000
_cell.length_c   1.000
_cell.angle_alpha   90.00
_cell.angle_beta   90.00
_cell.angle_gamma   90.00
#
_symmetry.space_group_name_H-M   'P 1'
#
loop_
_entity.id
_entity.type
_entity.pdbx_description
1 polymer ?
#
loop_
_entity_poly.entity_id
_entity_poly.type
_entity_poly.pdbx_seq_one_letter_code
_entity_poly.pdbx_strand_id
1 'polypeptide(L)'
;MAESRLFRIVYVLLERDNVTAKELAEQFEVSVRTIYLDIDRLSSAGIPIYTTQGRDGGIRLAEDFVLNSSLLNQSEKEQLLVALQGLGVTGLLHENELLTKLSALFKLNQPNWIEVDFTSWSNSKKYEELFQNLKNAIISKQVIFFSYVSNKEECTQRQVKPVRLLFKGQSWYLHAFCLVRNDFRYFKLSRISQLKLLPQHFADNFDNVSLEKEARSEEVIRVKLKFNKKIAFRVYDELDCPVKEDEQGNLYAEIEIPNDYSLYCYILSFGDNVEVLEPTKIREQITEMIECMAQKYKN
;
A
#
# COMPACT_ATOMS: atom_id res chain seq x y z
N MET A 1 -16.05 -24.68 2.71
CA MET A 1 -17.21 -24.43 3.59
C MET A 1 -17.03 -24.92 5.03
N ALA A 2 -16.38 -26.05 5.31
CA ALA A 2 -16.15 -26.53 6.69
C ALA A 2 -15.18 -25.65 7.50
N GLU A 3 -14.06 -25.22 6.95
CA GLU A 3 -13.07 -24.36 7.62
C GLU A 3 -13.66 -23.01 8.06
N SER A 4 -14.50 -22.41 7.24
CA SER A 4 -15.21 -21.15 7.59
C SER A 4 -16.17 -21.36 8.79
N ARG A 5 -16.79 -22.55 8.93
CA ARG A 5 -17.70 -22.84 10.03
C ARG A 5 -16.95 -23.04 11.35
N LEU A 6 -15.81 -23.73 11.34
CA LEU A 6 -14.99 -23.91 12.54
C LEU A 6 -14.57 -22.55 13.14
N PHE A 7 -14.13 -21.63 12.32
CA PHE A 7 -13.78 -20.27 12.75
C PHE A 7 -14.98 -19.52 13.36
N ARG A 8 -16.14 -19.62 12.74
CA ARG A 8 -17.37 -18.97 13.21
C ARG A 8 -17.86 -19.57 14.52
N ILE A 9 -17.69 -20.87 14.75
CA ILE A 9 -18.00 -21.52 16.04
C ILE A 9 -17.12 -20.94 17.14
N VAL A 10 -15.82 -20.83 16.93
CA VAL A 10 -14.90 -20.23 17.92
C VAL A 10 -15.30 -18.78 18.21
N TYR A 11 -15.67 -18.02 17.19
CA TYR A 11 -16.12 -16.64 17.38
C TYR A 11 -17.39 -16.53 18.25
N VAL A 12 -18.38 -17.39 18.00
CA VAL A 12 -19.60 -17.43 18.83
C VAL A 12 -19.29 -17.80 20.28
N LEU A 13 -18.35 -18.74 20.49
CA LEU A 13 -17.91 -19.13 21.83
C LEU A 13 -17.07 -18.07 22.55
N LEU A 14 -16.46 -17.15 21.81
CA LEU A 14 -15.77 -15.98 22.36
C LEU A 14 -16.75 -14.87 22.78
N GLU A 15 -17.87 -14.74 22.07
CA GLU A 15 -18.89 -13.73 22.37
C GLU A 15 -19.85 -14.17 23.49
N ARG A 16 -20.02 -15.48 23.67
CA ARG A 16 -20.99 -16.04 24.61
C ARG A 16 -20.31 -17.04 25.54
N ASP A 17 -20.42 -16.83 26.81
CA ASP A 17 -19.82 -17.69 27.85
C ASP A 17 -20.27 -19.14 27.78
N ASN A 18 -21.49 -19.42 27.29
CA ASN A 18 -22.02 -20.75 27.18
C ASN A 18 -23.05 -20.84 26.03
N VAL A 19 -22.91 -21.82 25.14
CA VAL A 19 -23.79 -22.03 24.00
C VAL A 19 -24.11 -23.52 23.86
N THR A 20 -25.35 -23.88 23.63
CA THR A 20 -25.73 -25.29 23.46
C THR A 20 -25.43 -25.79 22.05
N ALA A 21 -25.15 -27.10 21.93
CA ALA A 21 -24.93 -27.72 20.61
C ALA A 21 -26.15 -27.57 19.68
N LYS A 22 -27.36 -27.45 20.28
CA LYS A 22 -28.59 -27.23 19.51
C LYS A 22 -28.64 -25.81 18.93
N GLU A 23 -28.30 -24.79 19.68
CA GLU A 23 -28.23 -23.41 19.19
C GLU A 23 -27.23 -23.26 18.09
N LEU A 24 -26.03 -23.85 18.22
CA LEU A 24 -25.03 -23.86 17.17
C LEU A 24 -25.51 -24.60 15.93
N ALA A 25 -26.18 -25.73 16.10
CA ALA A 25 -26.75 -26.52 15.00
C ALA A 25 -27.80 -25.72 14.21
N GLU A 26 -28.67 -25.00 14.90
CA GLU A 26 -29.69 -24.12 14.32
C GLU A 26 -29.02 -22.91 13.61
N GLN A 27 -28.04 -22.25 14.24
CA GLN A 27 -27.34 -21.08 13.69
C GLN A 27 -26.53 -21.38 12.44
N PHE A 28 -25.98 -22.60 12.38
CA PHE A 28 -25.12 -23.00 11.22
C PHE A 28 -25.83 -23.95 10.24
N GLU A 29 -27.11 -24.21 10.44
CA GLU A 29 -27.96 -25.07 9.58
C GLU A 29 -27.37 -26.48 9.38
N VAL A 30 -26.86 -27.08 10.46
CA VAL A 30 -26.24 -28.41 10.46
C VAL A 30 -26.84 -29.29 11.58
N SER A 31 -26.54 -30.60 11.54
CA SER A 31 -26.95 -31.49 12.61
C SER A 31 -26.14 -31.26 13.89
N VAL A 32 -26.73 -31.52 15.06
CA VAL A 32 -26.05 -31.50 16.37
C VAL A 32 -24.82 -32.43 16.35
N ARG A 33 -24.91 -33.56 15.67
CA ARG A 33 -23.75 -34.48 15.46
C ARG A 33 -22.60 -33.80 14.72
N THR A 34 -22.93 -32.96 13.72
CA THR A 34 -21.90 -32.20 12.97
C THR A 34 -21.19 -31.17 13.87
N ILE A 35 -21.94 -30.52 14.76
CA ILE A 35 -21.36 -29.58 15.74
C ILE A 35 -20.38 -30.31 16.66
N TYR A 36 -20.75 -31.47 17.22
CA TYR A 36 -19.80 -32.22 18.07
C TYR A 36 -18.55 -32.66 17.33
N LEU A 37 -18.66 -33.09 16.07
CA LEU A 37 -17.47 -33.37 15.23
C LEU A 37 -16.61 -32.15 14.99
N ASP A 38 -17.22 -30.97 14.80
CA ASP A 38 -16.47 -29.72 14.64
C ASP A 38 -15.82 -29.30 15.97
N ILE A 39 -16.47 -29.49 17.12
CA ILE A 39 -15.89 -29.28 18.46
C ILE A 39 -14.70 -30.22 18.69
N ASP A 40 -14.82 -31.50 18.34
CA ASP A 40 -13.70 -32.45 18.46
C ASP A 40 -12.50 -32.05 17.59
N ARG A 41 -12.76 -31.55 16.39
CA ARG A 41 -11.70 -31.02 15.49
C ARG A 41 -11.03 -29.81 16.08
N LEU A 42 -11.80 -28.85 16.61
CA LEU A 42 -11.28 -27.67 17.27
C LEU A 42 -10.45 -28.02 18.51
N SER A 43 -10.94 -28.95 19.34
CA SER A 43 -10.20 -29.44 20.50
C SER A 43 -8.91 -30.17 20.10
N SER A 44 -8.94 -30.95 19.02
CA SER A 44 -7.76 -31.62 18.45
C SER A 44 -6.76 -30.63 17.89
N ALA A 45 -7.22 -29.45 17.45
CA ALA A 45 -6.38 -28.34 17.01
C ALA A 45 -5.82 -27.49 18.16
N GLY A 46 -6.07 -27.89 19.43
CA GLY A 46 -5.54 -27.23 20.61
C GLY A 46 -6.41 -26.12 21.18
N ILE A 47 -7.64 -25.97 20.71
CA ILE A 47 -8.60 -25.00 21.28
C ILE A 47 -9.28 -25.64 22.49
N PRO A 48 -9.10 -25.10 23.72
CA PRO A 48 -9.62 -25.70 24.93
C PRO A 48 -11.13 -25.43 25.06
N ILE A 49 -11.92 -26.31 24.46
CA ILE A 49 -13.38 -26.30 24.52
C ILE A 49 -13.87 -27.34 25.53
N TYR A 50 -14.74 -26.91 26.43
CA TYR A 50 -15.36 -27.78 27.42
C TYR A 50 -16.84 -27.99 27.07
N THR A 51 -17.30 -29.23 27.17
CA THR A 51 -18.69 -29.57 27.04
C THR A 51 -19.22 -30.05 28.38
N THR A 52 -20.29 -29.43 28.91
CA THR A 52 -20.96 -29.85 30.13
C THR A 52 -22.34 -30.38 29.80
N GLN A 53 -22.72 -31.49 30.45
CA GLN A 53 -24.05 -32.13 30.32
C GLN A 53 -24.96 -31.64 31.44
N GLY A 54 -26.26 -31.56 31.16
CA GLY A 54 -27.28 -31.25 32.18
C GLY A 54 -28.15 -30.05 31.78
N ARG A 55 -29.02 -29.62 32.73
CA ARG A 55 -30.01 -28.56 32.48
C ARG A 55 -29.41 -27.20 32.17
N ASP A 56 -28.18 -26.94 32.70
CA ASP A 56 -27.38 -25.76 32.44
C ASP A 56 -26.09 -26.11 31.64
N GLY A 57 -26.13 -27.25 30.95
CA GLY A 57 -25.03 -27.73 30.12
C GLY A 57 -24.88 -26.93 28.83
N GLY A 58 -23.66 -26.94 28.26
CA GLY A 58 -23.35 -26.27 27.00
C GLY A 58 -21.92 -26.47 26.60
N ILE A 59 -21.55 -25.77 25.58
CA ILE A 59 -20.22 -25.70 25.00
C ILE A 59 -19.65 -24.34 25.37
N ARG A 60 -18.45 -24.31 25.97
CA ARG A 60 -17.78 -23.09 26.38
C ARG A 60 -16.27 -23.20 26.13
N LEU A 61 -15.65 -22.07 25.94
CA LEU A 61 -14.15 -21.97 25.97
C LEU A 61 -13.68 -21.93 27.43
N ALA A 62 -12.45 -22.36 27.69
CA ALA A 62 -11.83 -22.14 28.99
C ALA A 62 -11.85 -20.65 29.36
N GLU A 63 -12.11 -20.33 30.63
CA GLU A 63 -12.13 -18.92 31.12
C GLU A 63 -10.81 -18.18 30.88
N ASP A 64 -9.70 -18.92 30.87
CA ASP A 64 -8.37 -18.39 30.53
C ASP A 64 -8.06 -18.43 29.04
N PHE A 65 -8.97 -18.93 28.19
CA PHE A 65 -8.78 -18.97 26.76
C PHE A 65 -9.01 -17.59 26.16
N VAL A 66 -7.96 -16.85 26.16
CA VAL A 66 -7.82 -15.71 25.26
C VAL A 66 -7.31 -16.30 23.96
N LEU A 67 -7.83 -15.90 22.79
CA LEU A 67 -7.37 -16.27 21.42
C LEU A 67 -5.84 -16.16 21.28
N ASN A 68 -5.25 -15.70 22.33
CA ASN A 68 -3.91 -15.23 22.58
C ASN A 68 -2.83 -16.32 22.61
N SER A 69 -3.13 -17.53 23.00
CA SER A 69 -2.02 -18.47 23.28
C SER A 69 -1.94 -19.67 22.35
N SER A 70 -2.98 -19.99 21.56
CA SER A 70 -3.02 -21.23 20.80
C SER A 70 -2.87 -21.11 19.27
N LEU A 71 -3.12 -19.92 18.69
CA LEU A 71 -3.09 -19.74 17.23
C LEU A 71 -1.88 -18.94 16.73
N LEU A 72 -1.33 -18.06 17.56
CA LEU A 72 -0.20 -17.22 17.19
C LEU A 72 0.88 -17.29 18.28
N ASN A 73 2.12 -17.55 17.88
CA ASN A 73 3.25 -17.47 18.78
C ASN A 73 3.61 -15.98 19.06
N GLN A 74 4.50 -15.77 20.04
CA GLN A 74 4.88 -14.40 20.48
C GLN A 74 5.42 -13.54 19.33
N SER A 75 6.28 -14.11 18.48
CA SER A 75 6.87 -13.42 17.33
C SER A 75 5.81 -13.05 16.28
N GLU A 76 4.83 -13.94 16.03
CA GLU A 76 3.74 -13.67 15.10
C GLU A 76 2.82 -12.55 15.57
N LYS A 77 2.56 -12.48 16.88
CA LYS A 77 1.79 -11.38 17.49
C LYS A 77 2.51 -10.04 17.34
N GLU A 78 3.81 -10.03 17.61
CA GLU A 78 4.66 -8.83 17.46
C GLU A 78 4.70 -8.39 15.99
N GLN A 79 4.87 -9.31 15.05
CA GLN A 79 4.86 -9.03 13.61
C GLN A 79 3.52 -8.46 13.14
N LEU A 80 2.39 -8.96 13.66
CA LEU A 80 1.06 -8.43 13.37
C LEU A 80 0.89 -6.99 13.86
N LEU A 81 1.33 -6.70 15.08
CA LEU A 81 1.28 -5.34 15.62
C LEU A 81 2.14 -4.37 14.81
N VAL A 82 3.36 -4.78 14.44
CA VAL A 82 4.26 -3.98 13.58
C VAL A 82 3.65 -3.77 12.18
N ALA A 83 3.07 -4.81 11.58
CA ALA A 83 2.41 -4.69 10.28
C ALA A 83 1.21 -3.73 10.33
N LEU A 84 0.41 -3.78 11.40
CA LEU A 84 -0.71 -2.87 11.61
C LEU A 84 -0.24 -1.43 11.86
N GLN A 85 0.83 -1.23 12.63
CA GLN A 85 1.47 0.08 12.80
C GLN A 85 1.90 0.65 11.44
N GLY A 86 2.55 -0.16 10.59
CA GLY A 86 2.95 0.26 9.25
C GLY A 86 1.77 0.58 8.32
N LEU A 87 0.65 -0.13 8.44
CA LEU A 87 -0.57 0.16 7.68
C LEU A 87 -1.29 1.42 8.19
N GLY A 88 -1.16 1.73 9.48
CA GLY A 88 -1.75 2.89 10.09
C GLY A 88 -1.35 4.20 9.44
N VAL A 89 -0.15 4.26 8.98
CA VAL A 89 0.44 5.40 8.30
C VAL A 89 -0.21 5.72 6.96
N THR A 90 -0.91 4.75 6.34
CA THR A 90 -1.62 4.99 5.08
C THR A 90 -2.92 5.80 5.25
N GLY A 91 -3.32 6.15 6.49
CA GLY A 91 -4.61 6.80 6.79
C GLY A 91 -5.82 5.90 6.49
N LEU A 92 -5.57 4.60 6.27
CA LEU A 92 -6.60 3.64 5.82
C LEU A 92 -7.41 3.04 6.96
N LEU A 93 -6.90 3.12 8.17
CA LEU A 93 -7.53 2.57 9.36
C LEU A 93 -7.77 3.70 10.37
N HIS A 94 -8.88 3.69 11.06
CA HIS A 94 -9.07 4.44 12.32
C HIS A 94 -8.28 3.69 13.42
N GLU A 95 -6.98 3.89 13.47
CA GLU A 95 -5.95 2.92 13.79
C GLU A 95 -5.70 2.72 15.25
N ASN A 96 -5.77 3.79 16.00
CA ASN A 96 -5.40 3.77 17.41
C ASN A 96 -6.29 2.83 18.21
N GLU A 97 -7.57 2.70 17.82
CA GLU A 97 -8.51 1.86 18.55
C GLU A 97 -8.28 0.36 18.30
N LEU A 98 -8.08 -0.06 17.04
CA LEU A 98 -7.82 -1.46 16.70
C LEU A 98 -6.46 -1.93 17.23
N LEU A 99 -5.43 -1.12 17.04
CA LEU A 99 -4.08 -1.40 17.53
C LEU A 99 -4.07 -1.49 19.05
N THR A 100 -4.75 -0.56 19.75
CA THR A 100 -4.89 -0.58 21.21
C THR A 100 -5.65 -1.82 21.67
N LYS A 101 -6.74 -2.18 21.01
CA LYS A 101 -7.50 -3.40 21.33
C LYS A 101 -6.66 -4.66 21.14
N LEU A 102 -5.93 -4.76 20.02
CA LEU A 102 -5.08 -5.92 19.75
C LEU A 102 -3.87 -6.01 20.68
N SER A 103 -3.25 -4.89 21.01
CA SER A 103 -2.15 -4.85 22.00
C SER A 103 -2.61 -5.32 23.37
N ALA A 104 -3.78 -4.85 23.82
CA ALA A 104 -4.40 -5.30 25.06
C ALA A 104 -4.75 -6.80 25.00
N LEU A 105 -5.33 -7.26 23.87
CA LEU A 105 -5.68 -8.67 23.67
C LEU A 105 -4.44 -9.56 23.69
N PHE A 106 -3.35 -9.13 23.08
CA PHE A 106 -2.10 -9.88 23.05
C PHE A 106 -1.26 -9.72 24.35
N LYS A 107 -1.69 -8.85 25.25
CA LYS A 107 -0.92 -8.48 26.47
C LYS A 107 0.52 -8.05 26.14
N LEU A 108 0.69 -7.38 25.00
CA LEU A 108 1.97 -6.88 24.54
C LEU A 108 2.01 -5.36 24.68
N ASN A 109 3.10 -4.86 25.27
CA ASN A 109 3.42 -3.44 25.16
C ASN A 109 3.80 -3.16 23.70
N GLN A 110 3.23 -2.10 23.13
CA GLN A 110 3.60 -1.68 21.77
C GLN A 110 5.06 -1.27 21.77
N PRO A 111 5.97 -2.02 21.12
CA PRO A 111 7.33 -1.53 20.93
C PRO A 111 7.26 -0.42 19.89
N ASN A 112 7.35 0.82 20.33
CA ASN A 112 7.35 2.01 19.46
C ASN A 112 8.75 2.22 18.87
N TRP A 113 9.29 1.19 18.18
CA TRP A 113 10.63 1.21 17.60
C TRP A 113 10.64 1.62 16.12
N ILE A 114 9.46 1.67 15.50
CA ILE A 114 9.30 2.11 14.11
C ILE A 114 8.04 2.99 14.01
N GLU A 115 8.23 4.16 13.45
CA GLU A 115 7.16 5.05 13.05
C GLU A 115 7.37 5.37 11.56
N VAL A 116 6.34 5.21 10.76
CA VAL A 116 6.39 5.49 9.32
C VAL A 116 5.41 6.62 9.06
N ASP A 117 5.89 7.72 8.53
CA ASP A 117 5.07 8.86 8.13
C ASP A 117 5.10 9.03 6.60
N PHE A 118 3.98 8.75 5.94
CA PHE A 118 3.80 9.00 4.51
C PHE A 118 3.12 10.35 4.25
N THR A 119 2.92 11.17 5.28
CA THR A 119 2.34 12.49 5.07
C THR A 119 3.30 13.34 4.27
N SER A 120 2.85 13.86 3.14
CA SER A 120 3.58 14.93 2.48
C SER A 120 3.35 16.23 3.23
N TRP A 121 4.31 17.15 3.19
CA TRP A 121 4.21 18.49 3.80
C TRP A 121 2.96 19.26 3.36
N SER A 122 2.22 18.75 2.35
CA SER A 122 0.98 19.30 1.80
C SER A 122 -0.22 18.40 2.04
N ASN A 123 -0.39 17.87 3.25
CA ASN A 123 -1.49 16.96 3.58
C ASN A 123 -2.84 17.69 3.44
N SER A 124 -3.51 17.56 2.31
CA SER A 124 -4.82 18.15 2.10
C SER A 124 -5.90 17.08 2.30
N LYS A 125 -7.00 17.47 3.00
CA LYS A 125 -8.23 16.66 3.09
C LYS A 125 -8.69 16.11 1.73
N LYS A 126 -8.39 16.84 0.66
CA LYS A 126 -8.70 16.47 -0.71
C LYS A 126 -7.96 15.18 -1.15
N TYR A 127 -6.73 14.95 -0.67
CA TYR A 127 -5.96 13.74 -0.99
C TYR A 127 -6.52 12.53 -0.26
N GLU A 128 -6.94 12.71 0.98
CA GLU A 128 -7.59 11.67 1.78
C GLU A 128 -8.93 11.25 1.17
N GLU A 129 -9.78 12.21 0.77
CA GLU A 129 -11.03 11.92 0.07
C GLU A 129 -10.80 11.17 -1.26
N LEU A 130 -9.81 11.58 -2.04
CA LEU A 130 -9.43 10.91 -3.28
C LEU A 130 -9.06 9.45 -3.01
N PHE A 131 -8.24 9.22 -1.99
CA PHE A 131 -7.78 7.88 -1.61
C PHE A 131 -8.94 6.99 -1.18
N GLN A 132 -9.84 7.47 -0.32
CA GLN A 132 -11.01 6.73 0.15
C GLN A 132 -11.96 6.40 -1.01
N ASN A 133 -12.21 7.34 -1.91
CA ASN A 133 -13.05 7.12 -3.07
C ASN A 133 -12.45 6.05 -4.01
N LEU A 134 -11.15 6.08 -4.25
CA LEU A 134 -10.45 5.06 -5.04
C LEU A 134 -10.50 3.69 -4.37
N LYS A 135 -10.26 3.60 -3.05
CA LYS A 135 -10.39 2.37 -2.28
C LYS A 135 -11.79 1.76 -2.43
N ASN A 136 -12.82 2.58 -2.23
CA ASN A 136 -14.21 2.13 -2.35
C ASN A 136 -14.51 1.62 -3.76
N ALA A 137 -14.07 2.33 -4.80
CA ALA A 137 -14.24 1.94 -6.19
C ALA A 137 -13.53 0.61 -6.52
N ILE A 138 -12.35 0.36 -5.96
CA ILE A 138 -11.62 -0.90 -6.13
C ILE A 138 -12.38 -2.05 -5.47
N ILE A 139 -12.79 -1.88 -4.21
CA ILE A 139 -13.49 -2.93 -3.45
C ILE A 139 -14.86 -3.25 -4.09
N SER A 140 -15.60 -2.24 -4.52
CA SER A 140 -16.91 -2.41 -5.16
C SER A 140 -16.82 -2.74 -6.65
N LYS A 141 -15.63 -2.84 -7.22
CA LYS A 141 -15.40 -3.05 -8.67
C LYS A 141 -16.15 -2.04 -9.54
N GLN A 142 -16.14 -0.78 -9.15
CA GLN A 142 -16.87 0.30 -9.82
C GLN A 142 -15.98 1.03 -10.81
N VAL A 143 -16.51 1.29 -12.01
CA VAL A 143 -15.81 2.08 -13.04
C VAL A 143 -15.71 3.53 -12.57
N ILE A 144 -14.55 4.15 -12.79
CA ILE A 144 -14.29 5.53 -12.43
C ILE A 144 -13.90 6.37 -13.64
N PHE A 145 -14.18 7.66 -13.54
CA PHE A 145 -13.80 8.68 -14.51
C PHE A 145 -13.01 9.78 -13.80
N PHE A 146 -11.96 10.27 -14.43
CA PHE A 146 -11.17 11.40 -13.90
C PHE A 146 -10.40 12.14 -15.00
N SER A 147 -9.98 13.36 -14.69
CA SER A 147 -9.02 14.14 -15.48
C SER A 147 -7.60 13.83 -15.01
N TYR A 148 -6.69 13.61 -15.94
CA TYR A 148 -5.30 13.23 -15.68
C TYR A 148 -4.31 14.11 -16.43
N VAL A 149 -3.36 14.69 -15.72
CA VAL A 149 -2.25 15.44 -16.33
C VAL A 149 -1.11 14.50 -16.62
N SER A 150 -0.80 14.31 -17.92
CA SER A 150 0.30 13.46 -18.37
C SER A 150 1.65 14.17 -18.26
N ASN A 151 2.77 13.43 -18.41
CA ASN A 151 4.13 14.03 -18.50
C ASN A 151 4.30 14.95 -19.73
N LYS A 152 3.38 14.86 -20.70
CA LYS A 152 3.36 15.71 -21.90
C LYS A 152 2.47 16.94 -21.76
N GLU A 153 2.16 17.33 -20.51
CA GLU A 153 1.31 18.50 -20.16
C GLU A 153 -0.11 18.47 -20.73
N GLU A 154 -0.52 17.35 -21.33
CA GLU A 154 -1.88 17.18 -21.82
C GLU A 154 -2.82 16.78 -20.66
N CYS A 155 -3.86 17.57 -20.46
CA CYS A 155 -4.96 17.20 -19.59
C CYS A 155 -5.91 16.27 -20.37
N THR A 156 -5.96 15.01 -19.98
CA THR A 156 -6.76 13.99 -20.68
C THR A 156 -7.80 13.39 -19.74
N GLN A 157 -8.97 13.12 -20.28
CA GLN A 157 -10.02 12.42 -19.56
C GLN A 157 -9.82 10.91 -19.65
N ARG A 158 -9.99 10.24 -18.52
CA ARG A 158 -9.79 8.80 -18.42
C ARG A 158 -11.01 8.14 -17.78
N GLN A 159 -11.40 7.04 -18.38
CA GLN A 159 -12.37 6.11 -17.81
C GLN A 159 -11.65 4.78 -17.60
N VAL A 160 -11.68 4.27 -16.36
CA VAL A 160 -10.87 3.10 -16.02
C VAL A 160 -11.63 2.15 -15.09
N LYS A 161 -11.24 0.88 -15.12
CA LYS A 161 -11.57 -0.14 -14.13
C LYS A 161 -10.42 -0.18 -13.12
N PRO A 162 -10.60 0.34 -11.89
CA PRO A 162 -9.53 0.39 -10.90
C PRO A 162 -9.22 -1.02 -10.40
N VAL A 163 -7.93 -1.32 -10.20
CA VAL A 163 -7.45 -2.65 -9.77
C VAL A 163 -6.87 -2.60 -8.37
N ARG A 164 -5.89 -1.72 -8.14
CA ARG A 164 -5.22 -1.58 -6.84
C ARG A 164 -4.53 -0.24 -6.70
N LEU A 165 -4.26 0.14 -5.45
CA LEU A 165 -3.35 1.24 -5.13
C LEU A 165 -1.95 0.67 -4.90
N LEU A 166 -0.93 1.35 -5.40
CA LEU A 166 0.48 0.98 -5.28
C LEU A 166 1.27 2.15 -4.75
N PHE A 167 2.05 1.93 -3.70
CA PHE A 167 3.05 2.90 -3.23
C PHE A 167 4.42 2.53 -3.80
N LYS A 168 5.00 3.43 -4.57
CA LYS A 168 6.32 3.23 -5.21
C LYS A 168 7.04 4.56 -5.39
N GLY A 169 8.34 4.61 -5.07
CA GLY A 169 9.14 5.82 -5.23
C GLY A 169 8.51 7.04 -4.55
N GLN A 170 8.15 6.89 -3.27
CA GLN A 170 7.54 7.94 -2.43
C GLN A 170 6.23 8.53 -2.99
N SER A 171 5.53 7.78 -3.83
CA SER A 171 4.31 8.25 -4.47
C SER A 171 3.27 7.14 -4.58
N TRP A 172 2.00 7.53 -4.45
CA TRP A 172 0.87 6.64 -4.67
C TRP A 172 0.44 6.62 -6.14
N TYR A 173 0.14 5.44 -6.63
CA TYR A 173 -0.34 5.18 -7.98
C TYR A 173 -1.61 4.35 -7.94
N LEU A 174 -2.54 4.67 -8.83
CA LEU A 174 -3.65 3.81 -9.17
C LEU A 174 -3.23 2.91 -10.33
N HIS A 175 -3.20 1.61 -10.14
CA HIS A 175 -3.12 0.63 -11.22
C HIS A 175 -4.53 0.32 -11.70
N ALA A 176 -4.80 0.52 -12.98
CA ALA A 176 -6.13 0.40 -13.55
C ALA A 176 -6.11 -0.01 -15.03
N PHE A 177 -7.15 -0.70 -15.48
CA PHE A 177 -7.38 -0.96 -16.89
C PHE A 177 -8.06 0.26 -17.53
N CYS A 178 -7.37 0.91 -18.45
CA CYS A 178 -7.84 2.12 -19.12
C CYS A 178 -8.74 1.75 -20.32
N LEU A 179 -10.02 2.07 -20.24
CA LEU A 179 -10.99 1.76 -21.31
C LEU A 179 -10.70 2.51 -22.61
N VAL A 180 -10.13 3.73 -22.52
CA VAL A 180 -9.80 4.55 -23.71
C VAL A 180 -8.60 3.97 -24.47
N ARG A 181 -7.64 3.38 -23.74
CA ARG A 181 -6.41 2.82 -24.36
C ARG A 181 -6.45 1.30 -24.49
N ASN A 182 -7.46 0.66 -23.89
CA ASN A 182 -7.64 -0.79 -23.83
C ASN A 182 -6.39 -1.51 -23.28
N ASP A 183 -5.80 -0.97 -22.20
CA ASP A 183 -4.54 -1.43 -21.64
C ASP A 183 -4.44 -1.07 -20.15
N PHE A 184 -3.62 -1.83 -19.36
CA PHE A 184 -3.32 -1.50 -17.99
C PHE A 184 -2.37 -0.31 -17.92
N ARG A 185 -2.59 0.57 -16.92
CA ARG A 185 -1.77 1.77 -16.72
C ARG A 185 -1.68 2.14 -15.26
N TYR A 186 -0.57 2.82 -14.94
CA TYR A 186 -0.36 3.47 -13.65
C TYR A 186 -0.70 4.96 -13.77
N PHE A 187 -1.51 5.44 -12.84
CA PHE A 187 -1.88 6.84 -12.72
C PHE A 187 -1.40 7.37 -11.37
N LYS A 188 -0.45 8.31 -11.37
CA LYS A 188 0.03 8.95 -10.13
C LYS A 188 -1.12 9.72 -9.50
N LEU A 189 -1.44 9.48 -8.21
CA LEU A 189 -2.61 10.06 -7.56
C LEU A 189 -2.57 11.59 -7.55
N SER A 190 -1.39 12.18 -7.36
CA SER A 190 -1.21 13.64 -7.37
C SER A 190 -1.58 14.33 -8.70
N ARG A 191 -1.71 13.56 -9.78
CA ARG A 191 -2.07 14.04 -11.13
C ARG A 191 -3.53 13.76 -11.48
N ILE A 192 -4.29 13.13 -10.59
CA ILE A 192 -5.72 12.86 -10.74
C ILE A 192 -6.52 14.04 -10.22
N SER A 193 -7.49 14.49 -10.99
CA SER A 193 -8.44 15.52 -10.59
C SER A 193 -9.84 15.18 -11.09
N GLN A 194 -10.87 15.80 -10.50
CA GLN A 194 -12.27 15.63 -10.88
C GLN A 194 -12.73 14.16 -10.92
N LEU A 195 -12.34 13.37 -9.91
CA LEU A 195 -12.74 11.98 -9.79
C LEU A 195 -14.27 11.86 -9.68
N LYS A 196 -14.85 10.97 -10.47
CA LYS A 196 -16.28 10.61 -10.44
C LYS A 196 -16.41 9.09 -10.43
N LEU A 197 -17.21 8.58 -9.52
CA LEU A 197 -17.64 7.20 -9.48
C LEU A 197 -18.80 7.04 -10.49
N LEU A 198 -18.67 6.14 -11.45
CA LEU A 198 -19.73 5.87 -12.42
C LEU A 198 -20.65 4.77 -11.91
N PRO A 199 -21.94 4.74 -12.26
CA PRO A 199 -22.85 3.69 -11.80
C PRO A 199 -22.51 2.29 -12.34
N GLN A 200 -21.59 2.17 -13.27
CA GLN A 200 -21.19 0.92 -13.91
C GLN A 200 -20.22 0.14 -13.03
N HIS A 201 -20.50 -1.16 -12.85
CA HIS A 201 -19.62 -2.11 -12.20
C HIS A 201 -19.04 -3.08 -13.22
N PHE A 202 -17.87 -3.64 -12.93
CA PHE A 202 -17.22 -4.63 -13.79
C PHE A 202 -17.07 -5.96 -13.06
N ALA A 203 -17.18 -7.06 -13.82
CA ALA A 203 -17.06 -8.43 -13.29
C ALA A 203 -15.66 -9.02 -13.51
N ASP A 204 -14.79 -8.31 -14.22
CA ASP A 204 -13.45 -8.78 -14.56
C ASP A 204 -12.65 -9.11 -13.28
N ASN A 205 -11.89 -10.20 -13.33
CA ASN A 205 -10.96 -10.57 -12.28
C ASN A 205 -9.53 -10.18 -12.71
N PHE A 206 -8.94 -9.25 -11.97
CA PHE A 206 -7.59 -8.73 -12.19
C PHE A 206 -6.60 -9.15 -11.10
N ASP A 207 -6.92 -10.15 -10.26
CA ASP A 207 -6.10 -10.55 -9.10
C ASP A 207 -4.69 -11.01 -9.52
N ASN A 208 -4.57 -11.63 -10.69
CA ASN A 208 -3.32 -12.18 -11.23
C ASN A 208 -2.59 -11.25 -12.22
N VAL A 209 -2.98 -9.98 -12.33
CA VAL A 209 -2.28 -9.05 -13.21
C VAL A 209 -0.92 -8.72 -12.61
N SER A 210 0.15 -9.12 -13.33
CA SER A 210 1.53 -8.87 -12.91
C SER A 210 1.84 -7.38 -12.87
N LEU A 211 2.54 -6.95 -11.82
CA LEU A 211 3.07 -5.60 -11.69
C LEU A 211 4.27 -5.34 -12.62
N GLU A 212 4.91 -6.40 -13.11
CA GLU A 212 6.20 -6.30 -13.83
C GLU A 212 6.05 -5.92 -15.31
N LYS A 213 4.88 -6.13 -15.92
CA LYS A 213 4.71 -5.92 -17.38
C LYS A 213 4.66 -4.46 -17.84
N GLU A 214 4.66 -3.50 -16.94
CA GLU A 214 4.52 -2.08 -17.29
C GLU A 214 5.70 -1.18 -16.93
N ALA A 215 6.86 -1.74 -16.60
CA ALA A 215 8.11 -1.04 -16.81
C ALA A 215 8.36 -0.97 -18.34
N ARG A 216 7.37 -0.43 -19.07
CA ARG A 216 7.48 -0.28 -20.51
C ARG A 216 8.48 0.79 -20.82
N SER A 217 9.49 0.37 -21.46
CA SER A 217 10.11 0.99 -22.64
C SER A 217 9.84 2.51 -22.79
N GLU A 218 9.90 3.27 -21.72
CA GLU A 218 10.44 4.59 -21.83
C GLU A 218 11.90 4.32 -22.13
N GLU A 219 12.36 4.81 -23.26
CA GLU A 219 13.74 4.69 -23.69
C GLU A 219 14.59 5.23 -22.54
N VAL A 220 15.25 4.32 -21.82
CA VAL A 220 16.07 4.68 -20.67
C VAL A 220 17.41 5.16 -21.21
N ILE A 221 17.86 6.29 -20.73
CA ILE A 221 19.17 6.85 -21.08
C ILE A 221 20.08 6.82 -19.87
N ARG A 222 21.35 6.51 -20.10
CA ARG A 222 22.41 6.61 -19.10
C ARG A 222 22.99 8.01 -19.12
N VAL A 223 23.04 8.65 -17.95
CA VAL A 223 23.56 9.99 -17.78
C VAL A 223 24.64 9.99 -16.71
N LYS A 224 25.83 10.49 -17.05
CA LYS A 224 26.92 10.70 -16.09
C LYS A 224 26.85 12.12 -15.56
N LEU A 225 26.77 12.22 -14.25
CA LEU A 225 26.61 13.47 -13.53
C LEU A 225 27.78 13.68 -12.57
N LYS A 226 28.21 14.93 -12.45
CA LYS A 226 29.13 15.41 -11.42
C LYS A 226 28.35 16.33 -10.49
N PHE A 227 28.46 16.11 -9.19
CA PHE A 227 27.79 16.90 -8.17
C PHE A 227 28.82 17.58 -7.26
N ASN A 228 28.49 18.79 -6.85
CA ASN A 228 29.27 19.51 -5.84
C ASN A 228 29.07 18.84 -4.48
N LYS A 229 30.13 18.75 -3.66
CA LYS A 229 30.08 18.19 -2.30
C LYS A 229 29.04 18.83 -1.38
N LYS A 230 28.64 20.07 -1.64
CA LYS A 230 27.61 20.77 -0.85
C LYS A 230 26.27 20.06 -0.81
N ILE A 231 25.97 19.26 -1.83
CA ILE A 231 24.71 18.52 -1.94
C ILE A 231 24.91 17.01 -1.79
N ALA A 232 25.99 16.58 -1.17
CA ALA A 232 26.30 15.15 -0.97
C ALA A 232 25.16 14.41 -0.27
N PHE A 233 24.52 15.05 0.74
CA PHE A 233 23.37 14.48 1.43
C PHE A 233 22.25 14.08 0.45
N ARG A 234 21.91 14.97 -0.49
CA ARG A 234 20.86 14.72 -1.47
C ARG A 234 21.23 13.62 -2.47
N VAL A 235 22.51 13.58 -2.87
CA VAL A 235 23.03 12.54 -3.77
C VAL A 235 22.91 11.16 -3.13
N TYR A 236 23.28 11.02 -1.85
CA TYR A 236 23.16 9.75 -1.13
C TYR A 236 21.70 9.38 -0.78
N ASP A 237 20.83 10.36 -0.56
CA ASP A 237 19.41 10.13 -0.25
C ASP A 237 18.58 9.72 -1.49
N GLU A 238 18.94 10.25 -2.68
CA GLU A 238 18.11 10.09 -3.88
C GLU A 238 18.67 9.06 -4.88
N LEU A 239 20.00 8.81 -4.89
CA LEU A 239 20.62 7.94 -5.88
C LEU A 239 20.88 6.54 -5.32
N ASP A 240 20.23 5.55 -5.91
CA ASP A 240 20.45 4.13 -5.63
C ASP A 240 21.47 3.53 -6.62
N CYS A 241 22.63 4.18 -6.75
CA CYS A 241 23.70 3.74 -7.63
C CYS A 241 25.09 4.01 -6.99
N PRO A 242 26.16 3.36 -7.48
CA PRO A 242 27.51 3.62 -7.00
C PRO A 242 27.94 5.07 -7.24
N VAL A 243 28.35 5.75 -6.18
CA VAL A 243 28.87 7.12 -6.21
C VAL A 243 30.38 7.08 -5.99
N LYS A 244 31.13 7.78 -6.84
CA LYS A 244 32.59 7.96 -6.70
C LYS A 244 32.88 9.38 -6.25
N GLU A 245 33.85 9.54 -5.38
CA GLU A 245 34.30 10.85 -4.88
C GLU A 245 35.73 11.16 -5.42
N ASP A 246 35.96 12.40 -5.83
CA ASP A 246 37.31 12.88 -6.18
C ASP A 246 38.03 13.47 -4.97
N GLU A 247 39.32 13.81 -5.15
CA GLU A 247 40.15 14.40 -4.09
C GLU A 247 39.64 15.77 -3.58
N GLN A 248 38.75 16.43 -4.33
CA GLN A 248 38.14 17.71 -3.98
C GLN A 248 36.79 17.54 -3.27
N GLY A 249 36.29 16.29 -3.16
CA GLY A 249 35.03 15.95 -2.57
C GLY A 249 33.82 16.05 -3.53
N ASN A 250 34.05 16.21 -4.84
CA ASN A 250 32.93 16.14 -5.80
C ASN A 250 32.52 14.71 -6.03
N LEU A 251 31.24 14.52 -6.25
CA LEU A 251 30.64 13.20 -6.40
C LEU A 251 30.29 12.93 -7.86
N TYR A 252 30.55 11.72 -8.31
CA TYR A 252 30.28 11.24 -9.66
C TYR A 252 29.35 10.05 -9.62
N ALA A 253 28.25 10.12 -10.36
CA ALA A 253 27.28 9.04 -10.47
C ALA A 253 26.85 8.84 -11.94
N GLU A 254 26.54 7.58 -12.28
CA GLU A 254 25.92 7.23 -13.55
C GLU A 254 24.51 6.71 -13.24
N ILE A 255 23.49 7.40 -13.72
CA ILE A 255 22.09 7.09 -13.49
C ILE A 255 21.41 6.60 -14.76
N GLU A 256 20.48 5.66 -14.61
CA GLU A 256 19.54 5.25 -15.66
C GLU A 256 18.20 5.91 -15.41
N ILE A 257 17.72 6.73 -16.32
CA ILE A 257 16.51 7.52 -16.18
C ILE A 257 15.72 7.55 -17.49
N PRO A 258 14.38 7.59 -17.48
CA PRO A 258 13.58 7.75 -18.69
C PRO A 258 13.99 8.98 -19.49
N ASN A 259 14.10 8.82 -20.81
CA ASN A 259 14.45 9.88 -21.72
C ASN A 259 13.22 10.73 -22.07
N ASP A 260 12.70 11.42 -21.07
CA ASP A 260 11.56 12.34 -21.20
C ASP A 260 11.84 13.68 -20.52
N TYR A 261 10.85 14.56 -20.49
CA TYR A 261 11.00 15.89 -19.87
C TYR A 261 11.33 15.83 -18.37
N SER A 262 10.99 14.77 -17.68
CA SER A 262 11.28 14.61 -16.23
C SER A 262 12.79 14.50 -15.95
N LEU A 263 13.57 13.97 -16.87
CA LEU A 263 15.03 13.94 -16.81
C LEU A 263 15.61 15.35 -16.64
N TYR A 264 15.18 16.27 -17.48
CA TYR A 264 15.70 17.66 -17.44
C TYR A 264 15.25 18.37 -16.16
N CYS A 265 13.97 18.20 -15.77
CA CYS A 265 13.47 18.74 -14.51
C CYS A 265 14.25 18.20 -13.31
N TYR A 266 14.57 16.91 -13.30
CA TYR A 266 15.35 16.28 -12.26
C TYR A 266 16.75 16.86 -12.16
N ILE A 267 17.48 16.94 -13.28
CA ILE A 267 18.84 17.50 -13.32
C ILE A 267 18.80 18.97 -12.86
N LEU A 268 17.92 19.79 -13.42
CA LEU A 268 17.81 21.20 -13.07
C LEU A 268 17.39 21.43 -11.60
N SER A 269 16.76 20.45 -10.96
CA SER A 269 16.39 20.56 -9.54
C SER A 269 17.60 20.62 -8.59
N PHE A 270 18.78 20.23 -9.04
CA PHE A 270 20.04 20.35 -8.28
C PHE A 270 20.68 21.75 -8.38
N GLY A 271 20.10 22.64 -9.22
CA GLY A 271 20.58 23.99 -9.41
C GLY A 271 21.98 24.03 -10.05
N ASP A 272 22.85 24.87 -9.50
CA ASP A 272 24.24 25.05 -9.92
C ASP A 272 25.21 23.98 -9.37
N ASN A 273 24.68 23.01 -8.65
CA ASN A 273 25.50 21.99 -7.98
C ASN A 273 25.60 20.68 -8.77
N VAL A 274 25.11 20.63 -10.00
CA VAL A 274 25.19 19.48 -10.88
C VAL A 274 25.75 19.87 -12.25
N GLU A 275 26.57 19.00 -12.81
CA GLU A 275 27.07 19.10 -14.18
C GLU A 275 26.81 17.79 -14.92
N VAL A 276 26.20 17.87 -16.11
CA VAL A 276 26.06 16.72 -17.02
C VAL A 276 27.36 16.51 -17.75
N LEU A 277 28.00 15.35 -17.56
CA LEU A 277 29.24 14.98 -18.24
C LEU A 277 28.95 14.28 -19.56
N GLU A 278 28.05 13.33 -19.55
CA GLU A 278 27.62 12.52 -20.69
C GLU A 278 26.10 12.20 -20.57
N PRO A 279 25.38 12.06 -21.70
CA PRO A 279 25.82 12.32 -23.06
C PRO A 279 25.79 13.83 -23.41
N THR A 280 26.58 14.23 -24.39
CA THR A 280 26.68 15.63 -24.86
C THR A 280 25.34 16.22 -25.25
N LYS A 281 24.47 15.43 -25.89
CA LYS A 281 23.12 15.85 -26.27
C LYS A 281 22.28 16.35 -25.09
N ILE A 282 22.33 15.67 -23.95
CA ILE A 282 21.59 16.09 -22.73
C ILE A 282 22.22 17.36 -22.15
N ARG A 283 23.53 17.45 -22.16
CA ARG A 283 24.27 18.65 -21.73
C ARG A 283 23.86 19.89 -22.57
N GLU A 284 23.79 19.77 -23.88
CA GLU A 284 23.37 20.83 -24.78
C GLU A 284 21.94 21.30 -24.49
N GLN A 285 21.00 20.35 -24.33
CA GLN A 285 19.60 20.66 -24.02
C GLN A 285 19.45 21.34 -22.65
N ILE A 286 20.21 20.93 -21.64
CA ILE A 286 20.24 21.59 -20.33
C ILE A 286 20.75 23.01 -20.46
N THR A 287 21.82 23.22 -21.29
CA THR A 287 22.39 24.55 -21.53
C THR A 287 21.32 25.47 -22.15
N GLU A 288 20.65 25.06 -23.21
CA GLU A 288 19.54 25.81 -23.82
C GLU A 288 18.43 26.17 -22.82
N MET A 289 18.04 25.21 -21.95
CA MET A 289 17.04 25.45 -20.92
C MET A 289 17.51 26.49 -19.90
N ILE A 290 18.78 26.42 -19.45
CA ILE A 290 19.37 27.40 -18.52
C ILE A 290 19.39 28.80 -19.14
N GLU A 291 19.75 28.94 -20.40
CA GLU A 291 19.76 30.22 -21.11
C GLU A 291 18.34 30.80 -21.19
N CYS A 292 17.34 29.97 -21.53
CA CYS A 292 15.95 30.37 -21.56
C CYS A 292 15.44 30.79 -20.16
N MET A 293 15.84 30.05 -19.11
CA MET A 293 15.54 30.42 -17.73
C MET A 293 16.18 31.78 -17.37
N ALA A 294 17.47 31.95 -17.67
CA ALA A 294 18.17 33.18 -17.36
C ALA A 294 17.54 34.42 -18.04
N GLN A 295 17.02 34.27 -19.25
CA GLN A 295 16.28 35.35 -19.93
C GLN A 295 15.00 35.76 -19.18
N LYS A 296 14.29 34.85 -18.57
CA LYS A 296 13.06 35.13 -17.80
C LYS A 296 13.31 35.94 -16.53
N TYR A 297 14.53 35.89 -15.97
CA TYR A 297 14.92 36.60 -14.75
C TYR A 297 15.74 37.88 -15.02
N LYS A 298 16.04 38.19 -16.29
CA LYS A 298 16.73 39.42 -16.68
C LYS A 298 15.76 40.57 -17.01
N ASN A 299 14.45 40.27 -17.06
CA ASN A 299 13.37 41.24 -17.19
C ASN A 299 12.74 41.48 -15.82
#